data_1ec208c0482b822eff7de1a4d38bdc21
#
_entry.id   1ec208c0482b822eff7de1a4d38bdc21
#
_cell.length_a   1.000
_cell.length_b   1.000
_cell.length_c   1.000
_cell.angle_alpha   90.00
_cell.angle_beta   90.00
_cell.angle_gamma   90.00
#
_symmetry.space_group_name_H-M   'P 1'
#
loop_
_entity.id
_entity.type
_entity.pdbx_description
1 polymer ?
#
loop_
_entity_poly.entity_id
_entity_poly.type
_entity_poly.pdbx_seq_one_letter_code
_entity_poly.pdbx_strand_id
1 'polypeptide(L)'
;LPSLNGSRSIRSSFLFLVPSGKIQTEMPLFTWAIEAIDVDEAVDKLREGQSDCIFSFHDEDLLEAPFDHIRLFESQLFPVCASDEHGEALFNLAQPHFPLLNYSRNSYMGRLINRTLTRHSELSFSTFFVSSMSELLKQVALDGCGIAWLPEYAIQQEIRSGQLVVLNRDELVIPIQAYAYRMNTRMNPVAERFWRELRELEIVLS
;
A
#
# COMPACT_ATOMS: atom_id res chain seq x y z
N LEU A 1 -2.95 -29.01 -34.94
CA LEU A 1 -3.39 -27.87 -34.12
C LEU A 1 -2.17 -27.08 -33.73
N PRO A 2 -2.01 -25.79 -34.13
CA PRO A 2 -0.87 -24.98 -33.72
C PRO A 2 -1.06 -24.61 -32.24
N SER A 3 -0.01 -24.80 -31.45
CA SER A 3 0.10 -24.44 -30.06
C SER A 3 -0.05 -22.94 -29.88
N LEU A 4 -1.15 -22.50 -29.30
CA LEU A 4 -1.38 -21.16 -28.78
C LEU A 4 -0.55 -20.97 -27.48
N ASN A 5 0.76 -20.90 -27.59
CA ASN A 5 1.66 -20.56 -26.49
C ASN A 5 2.40 -19.25 -26.78
N GLY A 6 1.65 -18.15 -26.91
CA GLY A 6 2.15 -16.83 -26.65
C GLY A 6 1.67 -16.43 -25.26
N SER A 7 2.45 -16.71 -24.26
CA SER A 7 2.14 -16.34 -22.86
C SER A 7 2.02 -14.83 -22.77
N ARG A 8 0.79 -14.32 -22.63
CA ARG A 8 0.45 -12.93 -22.35
C ARG A 8 0.60 -12.64 -20.86
N SER A 9 1.69 -13.12 -20.25
CA SER A 9 1.93 -13.00 -18.82
C SER A 9 2.73 -11.73 -18.55
N ILE A 10 2.22 -10.90 -17.64
CA ILE A 10 2.95 -9.78 -17.03
C ILE A 10 3.54 -10.28 -15.74
N ARG A 11 4.86 -10.19 -15.60
CA ARG A 11 5.57 -10.48 -14.37
C ARG A 11 5.67 -9.19 -13.56
N SER A 12 5.09 -9.17 -12.39
CA SER A 12 5.11 -8.00 -11.52
C SER A 12 5.40 -8.38 -10.08
N SER A 13 6.13 -7.53 -9.42
CA SER A 13 6.38 -7.61 -7.99
C SER A 13 5.49 -6.58 -7.28
N PHE A 14 4.78 -7.03 -6.23
CA PHE A 14 3.90 -6.18 -5.46
C PHE A 14 4.40 -6.04 -4.04
N LEU A 15 4.45 -4.81 -3.57
CA LEU A 15 4.68 -4.52 -2.16
C LEU A 15 3.40 -4.35 -1.35
N PHE A 16 2.28 -4.18 -2.03
CA PHE A 16 0.99 -4.06 -1.38
C PHE A 16 -0.08 -4.60 -2.32
N LEU A 17 -1.15 -5.11 -1.73
CA LEU A 17 -2.38 -5.35 -2.47
C LEU A 17 -2.94 -3.97 -2.87
N VAL A 18 -2.55 -3.53 -4.06
CA VAL A 18 -3.40 -2.59 -4.78
C VAL A 18 -4.81 -3.19 -4.69
N PRO A 19 -5.88 -2.40 -4.73
CA PRO A 19 -7.18 -2.92 -5.13
C PRO A 19 -6.99 -3.55 -6.53
N SER A 20 -6.29 -4.67 -6.54
CA SER A 20 -5.89 -5.44 -7.73
C SER A 20 -7.12 -5.85 -8.51
N GLY A 21 -8.28 -5.92 -7.83
CA GLY A 21 -9.56 -6.08 -8.45
C GLY A 21 -9.88 -5.00 -9.47
N LYS A 22 -9.52 -3.73 -9.26
CA LYS A 22 -9.75 -2.68 -10.27
C LYS A 22 -8.86 -2.86 -11.49
N ILE A 23 -7.53 -2.99 -11.30
CA ILE A 23 -6.62 -3.16 -12.44
C ILE A 23 -6.91 -4.46 -13.19
N GLN A 24 -7.17 -5.56 -12.49
CA GLN A 24 -7.52 -6.84 -13.13
C GLN A 24 -8.87 -6.78 -13.85
N THR A 25 -9.85 -6.06 -13.31
CA THR A 25 -11.18 -5.89 -13.94
C THR A 25 -11.09 -5.01 -15.16
N GLU A 26 -10.30 -3.94 -15.11
CA GLU A 26 -10.12 -3.00 -16.23
C GLU A 26 -9.18 -3.55 -17.32
N MET A 27 -8.34 -4.54 -16.97
CA MET A 27 -7.35 -5.14 -17.88
C MET A 27 -7.49 -6.68 -18.00
N PRO A 28 -8.66 -7.20 -18.42
CA PRO A 28 -8.94 -8.64 -18.40
C PRO A 28 -8.14 -9.47 -19.41
N LEU A 29 -7.41 -8.83 -20.32
CA LEU A 29 -6.67 -9.50 -21.40
C LEU A 29 -5.25 -9.94 -21.00
N PHE A 30 -4.81 -9.62 -19.77
CA PHE A 30 -3.48 -9.96 -19.30
C PHE A 30 -3.51 -11.11 -18.29
N THR A 31 -2.56 -12.01 -18.40
CA THR A 31 -2.27 -13.02 -17.39
C THR A 31 -1.18 -12.47 -16.46
N TRP A 32 -1.42 -12.55 -15.16
CA TRP A 32 -0.57 -11.98 -14.14
C TRP A 32 0.25 -13.06 -13.44
N ALA A 33 1.54 -12.82 -13.32
CA ALA A 33 2.40 -13.51 -12.36
C ALA A 33 2.82 -12.49 -11.30
N ILE A 34 2.28 -12.64 -10.09
CA ILE A 34 2.43 -11.68 -9.00
C ILE A 34 3.30 -12.31 -7.92
N GLU A 35 4.29 -11.57 -7.47
CA GLU A 35 5.16 -11.95 -6.38
C GLU A 35 5.18 -10.82 -5.34
N ALA A 36 4.89 -11.16 -4.08
CA ALA A 36 4.96 -10.21 -2.96
C ALA A 36 6.34 -10.33 -2.32
N ILE A 37 7.18 -9.32 -2.51
CA ILE A 37 8.57 -9.26 -2.04
C ILE A 37 8.91 -7.86 -1.55
N ASP A 38 10.03 -7.72 -0.84
CA ASP A 38 10.52 -6.41 -0.40
C ASP A 38 10.97 -5.53 -1.59
N VAL A 39 10.96 -4.19 -1.38
CA VAL A 39 11.29 -3.20 -2.43
C VAL A 39 12.65 -3.45 -3.05
N ASP A 40 13.67 -3.66 -2.23
CA ASP A 40 15.05 -3.82 -2.70
C ASP A 40 15.16 -5.04 -3.63
N GLU A 41 14.57 -6.17 -3.25
CA GLU A 41 14.51 -7.37 -4.07
C GLU A 41 13.69 -7.14 -5.35
N ALA A 42 12.58 -6.40 -5.27
CA ALA A 42 11.76 -6.05 -6.42
C ALA A 42 12.54 -5.19 -7.43
N VAL A 43 13.31 -4.22 -6.95
CA VAL A 43 14.16 -3.36 -7.79
C VAL A 43 15.26 -4.16 -8.49
N ASP A 44 15.90 -5.08 -7.79
CA ASP A 44 16.91 -5.94 -8.39
C ASP A 44 16.31 -6.83 -9.49
N LYS A 45 15.15 -7.46 -9.24
CA LYS A 45 14.42 -8.23 -10.25
C LYS A 45 14.01 -7.39 -11.47
N LEU A 46 13.65 -6.13 -11.25
CA LEU A 46 13.32 -5.20 -12.33
C LEU A 46 14.55 -4.88 -13.18
N ARG A 47 15.69 -4.57 -12.54
CA ARG A 47 16.97 -4.30 -13.21
C ARG A 47 17.50 -5.50 -13.99
N GLU A 48 17.29 -6.71 -13.48
CA GLU A 48 17.69 -7.97 -14.11
C GLU A 48 16.71 -8.45 -15.20
N GLY A 49 15.60 -7.76 -15.39
CA GLY A 49 14.57 -8.13 -16.37
C GLY A 49 13.76 -9.37 -15.96
N GLN A 50 13.79 -9.75 -14.70
CA GLN A 50 12.98 -10.83 -14.14
C GLN A 50 11.54 -10.40 -13.88
N SER A 51 11.33 -9.10 -13.60
CA SER A 51 10.01 -8.45 -13.52
C SER A 51 9.85 -7.43 -14.65
N ASP A 52 8.65 -7.28 -15.16
CA ASP A 52 8.32 -6.28 -16.17
C ASP A 52 7.95 -4.93 -15.52
N CYS A 53 7.35 -4.97 -14.32
CA CYS A 53 7.02 -3.78 -13.52
C CYS A 53 6.97 -4.08 -12.03
N ILE A 54 7.04 -3.02 -11.23
CA ILE A 54 6.84 -3.03 -9.77
C ILE A 54 5.64 -2.15 -9.47
N PHE A 55 4.79 -2.61 -8.55
CA PHE A 55 3.75 -1.80 -7.93
C PHE A 55 4.17 -1.52 -6.49
N SER A 56 4.44 -0.27 -6.19
CA SER A 56 4.93 0.14 -4.87
C SER A 56 4.38 1.50 -4.48
N PHE A 57 4.62 1.87 -3.23
CA PHE A 57 4.42 3.24 -2.78
C PHE A 57 5.51 4.16 -3.30
N HIS A 58 5.33 5.47 -3.06
CA HIS A 58 6.28 6.51 -3.43
C HIS A 58 7.70 6.17 -2.94
N ASP A 59 8.65 6.19 -3.87
CA ASP A 59 10.07 6.02 -3.62
C ASP A 59 10.84 7.00 -4.49
N GLU A 60 11.62 7.90 -3.88
CA GLU A 60 12.32 8.97 -4.60
C GLU A 60 13.32 8.42 -5.61
N ASP A 61 14.00 7.32 -5.29
CA ASP A 61 15.00 6.70 -6.18
C ASP A 61 14.36 6.07 -7.42
N LEU A 62 13.10 5.64 -7.32
CA LEU A 62 12.35 5.04 -8.42
C LEU A 62 11.60 6.07 -9.28
N LEU A 63 11.55 7.34 -8.87
CA LEU A 63 10.99 8.42 -9.67
C LEU A 63 11.99 9.01 -10.68
N GLU A 64 13.26 8.65 -10.58
CA GLU A 64 14.34 9.13 -11.44
C GLU A 64 14.84 8.05 -12.39
N ALA A 65 15.62 8.48 -13.38
CA ALA A 65 16.28 7.55 -14.31
C ALA A 65 17.17 6.55 -13.54
N PRO A 66 17.21 5.25 -13.91
CA PRO A 66 16.74 4.69 -15.19
C PRO A 66 15.29 4.18 -15.19
N PHE A 67 14.43 4.64 -14.30
CA PHE A 67 13.06 4.17 -14.18
C PHE A 67 12.06 5.12 -14.87
N ASP A 68 10.98 4.55 -15.41
CA ASP A 68 9.74 5.24 -15.73
C ASP A 68 8.70 4.91 -14.65
N HIS A 69 7.77 5.82 -14.39
CA HIS A 69 6.72 5.62 -13.41
C HIS A 69 5.36 6.12 -13.88
N ILE A 70 4.31 5.57 -13.30
CA ILE A 70 2.91 5.99 -13.45
C ILE A 70 2.33 6.06 -12.04
N ARG A 71 1.72 7.19 -11.67
CA ARG A 71 0.98 7.31 -10.41
C ARG A 71 -0.35 6.58 -10.55
N LEU A 72 -0.62 5.64 -9.65
CA LEU A 72 -1.83 4.80 -9.71
C LEU A 72 -2.98 5.39 -8.90
N PHE A 73 -2.70 5.80 -7.68
CA PHE A 73 -3.68 6.43 -6.80
C PHE A 73 -3.00 7.16 -5.64
N GLU A 74 -3.79 8.02 -5.01
CA GLU A 74 -3.49 8.66 -3.73
C GLU A 74 -4.44 8.12 -2.66
N SER A 75 -3.96 8.01 -1.43
CA SER A 75 -4.73 7.60 -0.28
C SER A 75 -4.12 8.20 0.99
N GLN A 76 -4.67 7.83 2.13
CA GLN A 76 -4.22 8.33 3.42
C GLN A 76 -4.14 7.18 4.44
N LEU A 77 -3.23 7.31 5.40
CA LEU A 77 -3.23 6.49 6.60
C LEU A 77 -3.97 7.25 7.70
N PHE A 78 -4.98 6.61 8.26
CA PHE A 78 -5.72 7.13 9.40
C PHE A 78 -5.34 6.41 10.69
N PRO A 79 -5.15 7.14 11.81
CA PRO A 79 -5.08 6.52 13.11
C PRO A 79 -6.46 5.99 13.49
N VAL A 80 -6.57 4.69 13.74
CA VAL A 80 -7.83 4.00 14.05
C VAL A 80 -7.68 3.05 15.22
N CYS A 81 -8.78 2.78 15.90
CA CYS A 81 -8.91 1.69 16.85
C CYS A 81 -10.32 1.09 16.78
N ALA A 82 -10.53 -0.04 17.45
CA ALA A 82 -11.86 -0.61 17.59
C ALA A 82 -12.82 0.32 18.35
N SER A 83 -14.11 0.17 18.06
CA SER A 83 -15.18 0.76 18.86
C SER A 83 -15.58 -0.15 20.02
N ASP A 84 -16.18 0.43 21.05
CA ASP A 84 -16.88 -0.27 22.12
C ASP A 84 -18.33 -0.63 21.69
N GLU A 85 -19.10 -1.19 22.64
CA GLU A 85 -20.51 -1.56 22.44
C GLU A 85 -21.45 -0.35 22.18
N HIS A 86 -20.98 0.87 22.44
CA HIS A 86 -21.71 2.12 22.20
C HIS A 86 -21.27 2.82 20.90
N GLY A 87 -20.29 2.26 20.19
CA GLY A 87 -19.71 2.83 18.97
C GLY A 87 -18.64 3.90 19.23
N GLU A 88 -18.20 4.05 20.49
CA GLU A 88 -17.14 4.98 20.87
C GLU A 88 -15.76 4.32 20.74
N ALA A 89 -14.73 5.12 20.47
CA ALA A 89 -13.37 4.62 20.32
C ALA A 89 -12.82 4.04 21.64
N LEU A 90 -12.31 2.80 21.60
CA LEU A 90 -11.68 2.15 22.76
C LEU A 90 -10.44 2.89 23.27
N PHE A 91 -9.74 3.60 22.39
CA PHE A 91 -8.55 4.37 22.72
C PHE A 91 -8.67 5.79 22.18
N ASN A 92 -7.93 6.72 22.77
CA ASN A 92 -7.75 8.04 22.21
C ASN A 92 -6.27 8.46 22.25
N LEU A 93 -5.89 9.35 21.36
CA LEU A 93 -4.51 9.82 21.22
C LEU A 93 -4.06 10.77 22.34
N ALA A 94 -5.00 11.30 23.12
CA ALA A 94 -4.71 12.18 24.26
C ALA A 94 -4.54 11.45 25.59
N GLN A 95 -4.78 10.13 25.61
CA GLN A 95 -4.59 9.34 26.82
C GLN A 95 -3.10 9.30 27.22
N PRO A 96 -2.80 9.11 28.51
CA PRO A 96 -1.42 9.16 29.01
C PRO A 96 -0.47 8.17 28.35
N HIS A 97 -1.02 7.05 27.84
CA HIS A 97 -0.25 6.02 27.14
C HIS A 97 -1.17 5.08 26.36
N PHE A 98 -0.82 4.76 25.11
CA PHE A 98 -1.62 3.81 24.31
C PHE A 98 -0.75 2.71 23.68
N PRO A 99 -1.32 1.50 23.45
CA PRO A 99 -0.65 0.45 22.70
C PRO A 99 -0.65 0.80 21.21
N LEU A 100 0.53 0.80 20.60
CA LEU A 100 0.74 1.06 19.18
C LEU A 100 0.85 -0.26 18.40
N LEU A 101 0.03 -0.41 17.38
CA LEU A 101 0.12 -1.47 16.38
C LEU A 101 0.85 -0.88 15.16
N ASN A 102 2.14 -1.18 15.03
CA ASN A 102 2.99 -0.49 14.07
C ASN A 102 3.40 -1.39 12.90
N TYR A 103 3.76 -0.75 11.80
CA TYR A 103 4.43 -1.44 10.70
C TYR A 103 5.90 -1.71 11.04
N SER A 104 6.46 -2.72 10.37
CA SER A 104 7.90 -2.99 10.42
C SER A 104 8.69 -1.72 10.08
N ARG A 105 9.74 -1.44 10.85
CA ARG A 105 10.51 -0.18 10.78
C ARG A 105 11.04 0.15 9.39
N ASN A 106 11.45 -0.87 8.65
CA ASN A 106 12.03 -0.73 7.31
C ASN A 106 10.98 -0.64 6.21
N SER A 107 9.70 -0.89 6.51
CA SER A 107 8.63 -0.72 5.53
C SER A 107 8.36 0.76 5.25
N TYR A 108 7.84 1.06 4.07
CA TYR A 108 7.43 2.41 3.69
C TYR A 108 6.46 3.02 4.71
N MET A 109 5.40 2.30 5.07
CA MET A 109 4.41 2.75 6.06
C MET A 109 5.05 2.98 7.43
N GLY A 110 5.91 2.06 7.88
CA GLY A 110 6.61 2.18 9.16
C GLY A 110 7.49 3.43 9.22
N ARG A 111 8.21 3.75 8.14
CA ARG A 111 9.02 4.99 8.07
C ARG A 111 8.15 6.25 8.17
N LEU A 112 7.01 6.31 7.46
CA LEU A 112 6.11 7.44 7.50
C LEU A 112 5.50 7.64 8.89
N ILE A 113 4.97 6.57 9.49
CA ILE A 113 4.36 6.61 10.82
C ILE A 113 5.39 7.01 11.88
N ASN A 114 6.58 6.39 11.87
CA ASN A 114 7.63 6.74 12.83
C ASN A 114 8.07 8.20 12.69
N ARG A 115 8.16 8.74 11.47
CA ARG A 115 8.44 10.16 11.23
C ARG A 115 7.35 11.05 11.82
N THR A 116 6.09 10.71 11.62
CA THR A 116 4.94 11.44 12.17
C THR A 116 4.95 11.39 13.69
N LEU A 117 5.11 10.22 14.30
CA LEU A 117 5.16 10.06 15.76
C LEU A 117 6.35 10.80 16.39
N THR A 118 7.49 10.88 15.70
CA THR A 118 8.65 11.65 16.18
C THR A 118 8.38 13.16 16.19
N ARG A 119 7.56 13.66 15.26
CA ARG A 119 7.17 15.09 15.23
C ARG A 119 6.12 15.44 16.29
N HIS A 120 5.38 14.47 16.77
CA HIS A 120 4.33 14.58 17.77
C HIS A 120 4.78 13.97 19.10
N SER A 121 5.78 14.60 19.73
CA SER A 121 6.40 14.14 20.98
C SER A 121 5.45 14.15 22.18
N GLU A 122 4.29 14.81 22.07
CA GLU A 122 3.21 14.78 23.05
C GLU A 122 2.48 13.43 23.10
N LEU A 123 2.61 12.60 22.05
CA LEU A 123 2.00 11.27 22.01
C LEU A 123 2.86 10.28 22.79
N SER A 124 2.23 9.62 23.76
CA SER A 124 2.88 8.57 24.55
C SER A 124 2.34 7.20 24.21
N PHE A 125 3.21 6.30 23.78
CA PHE A 125 2.83 4.96 23.35
C PHE A 125 3.91 3.92 23.63
N SER A 126 3.50 2.65 23.66
CA SER A 126 4.43 1.51 23.54
C SER A 126 4.02 0.63 22.37
N THR A 127 4.99 0.18 21.60
CA THR A 127 4.71 -0.77 20.52
C THR A 127 4.26 -2.10 21.10
N PHE A 128 3.01 -2.46 20.82
CA PHE A 128 2.40 -3.72 21.26
C PHE A 128 2.55 -4.81 20.20
N PHE A 129 2.41 -4.46 18.91
CA PHE A 129 2.46 -5.41 17.82
C PHE A 129 3.15 -4.80 16.59
N VAL A 130 3.88 -5.62 15.82
CA VAL A 130 4.58 -5.19 14.61
C VAL A 130 4.31 -6.15 13.47
N SER A 131 3.92 -5.62 12.31
CA SER A 131 3.75 -6.39 11.07
C SER A 131 4.07 -5.52 9.86
N SER A 132 4.48 -6.13 8.75
CA SER A 132 4.54 -5.46 7.43
C SER A 132 3.20 -5.48 6.68
N MET A 133 2.20 -6.21 7.18
CA MET A 133 0.92 -6.43 6.52
C MET A 133 -0.18 -5.58 7.16
N SER A 134 -0.78 -4.66 6.41
CA SER A 134 -1.91 -3.83 6.85
C SER A 134 -3.10 -4.65 7.32
N GLU A 135 -3.40 -5.77 6.63
CA GLU A 135 -4.52 -6.62 6.99
C GLU A 135 -4.37 -7.27 8.37
N LEU A 136 -3.15 -7.68 8.72
CA LEU A 136 -2.88 -8.25 10.03
C LEU A 136 -2.97 -7.18 11.14
N LEU A 137 -2.45 -5.97 10.88
CA LEU A 137 -2.59 -4.84 11.81
C LEU A 137 -4.07 -4.46 12.00
N LYS A 138 -4.87 -4.47 10.91
CA LYS A 138 -6.31 -4.23 10.96
C LYS A 138 -7.01 -5.25 11.86
N GLN A 139 -6.69 -6.53 11.69
CA GLN A 139 -7.29 -7.57 12.51
C GLN A 139 -6.99 -7.39 14.00
N VAL A 140 -5.74 -7.11 14.36
CA VAL A 140 -5.33 -6.84 15.74
C VAL A 140 -5.98 -5.57 16.30
N ALA A 141 -6.20 -4.55 15.46
CA ALA A 141 -6.93 -3.34 15.87
C ALA A 141 -8.41 -3.65 16.14
N LEU A 142 -9.07 -4.46 15.29
CA LEU A 142 -10.45 -4.92 15.48
C LEU A 142 -10.62 -5.74 16.76
N ASP A 143 -9.60 -6.50 17.15
CA ASP A 143 -9.56 -7.22 18.42
C ASP A 143 -9.41 -6.29 19.66
N GLY A 144 -9.37 -4.97 19.44
CA GLY A 144 -9.28 -3.99 20.52
C GLY A 144 -7.90 -3.89 21.19
N CYS A 145 -6.84 -4.30 20.50
CA CYS A 145 -5.49 -4.39 21.09
C CYS A 145 -4.70 -3.08 21.02
N GLY A 146 -5.17 -2.03 20.33
CA GLY A 146 -4.46 -0.77 20.27
C GLY A 146 -4.86 0.14 19.10
N ILE A 147 -4.01 1.15 18.86
CA ILE A 147 -4.16 2.12 17.79
C ILE A 147 -3.22 1.73 16.63
N ALA A 148 -3.76 1.69 15.42
CA ALA A 148 -3.02 1.47 14.18
C ALA A 148 -3.21 2.63 13.21
N TRP A 149 -2.19 2.97 12.41
CA TRP A 149 -2.34 3.79 11.22
C TRP A 149 -2.61 2.89 10.03
N LEU A 150 -3.82 2.90 9.48
CA LEU A 150 -4.22 2.00 8.40
C LEU A 150 -4.63 2.79 7.15
N PRO A 151 -4.36 2.24 5.95
CA PRO A 151 -4.77 2.87 4.70
C PRO A 151 -6.30 2.94 4.60
N GLU A 152 -6.80 4.10 4.17
CA GLU A 152 -8.24 4.34 3.98
C GLU A 152 -8.91 3.22 3.18
N TYR A 153 -8.31 2.82 2.05
CA TYR A 153 -8.88 1.78 1.19
C TYR A 153 -9.00 0.40 1.87
N ALA A 154 -8.22 0.14 2.92
CA ALA A 154 -8.23 -1.13 3.64
C ALA A 154 -9.26 -1.20 4.79
N ILE A 155 -9.82 -0.06 5.20
CA ILE A 155 -10.69 0.07 6.38
C ILE A 155 -12.08 0.64 6.11
N GLN A 156 -12.41 0.90 4.85
CA GLN A 156 -13.69 1.55 4.49
C GLN A 156 -14.91 0.77 4.99
N GLN A 157 -14.87 -0.54 4.93
CA GLN A 157 -15.97 -1.39 5.38
C GLN A 157 -16.13 -1.34 6.90
N GLU A 158 -15.03 -1.43 7.63
CA GLU A 158 -15.00 -1.43 9.10
C GLU A 158 -15.40 -0.06 9.68
N ILE A 159 -15.03 1.03 9.00
CA ILE A 159 -15.51 2.38 9.37
C ILE A 159 -17.01 2.50 9.12
N ARG A 160 -17.52 2.04 7.95
CA ARG A 160 -18.96 2.10 7.65
C ARG A 160 -19.80 1.24 8.59
N SER A 161 -19.29 0.10 9.02
CA SER A 161 -19.95 -0.79 9.98
C SER A 161 -19.81 -0.33 11.43
N GLY A 162 -18.98 0.69 11.71
CA GLY A 162 -18.70 1.18 13.05
C GLY A 162 -17.79 0.29 13.88
N GLN A 163 -17.13 -0.72 13.27
CA GLN A 163 -16.20 -1.60 13.96
C GLN A 163 -14.85 -0.92 14.25
N LEU A 164 -14.43 0.00 13.37
CA LEU A 164 -13.28 0.87 13.58
C LEU A 164 -13.72 2.33 13.64
N VAL A 165 -13.06 3.09 14.47
CA VAL A 165 -13.24 4.53 14.64
C VAL A 165 -11.96 5.24 14.24
N VAL A 166 -12.08 6.27 13.38
CA VAL A 166 -10.97 7.17 13.06
C VAL A 166 -10.76 8.13 14.23
N LEU A 167 -9.53 8.16 14.73
CA LEU A 167 -9.14 9.06 15.81
C LEU A 167 -8.78 10.43 15.23
N ASN A 168 -9.71 11.35 15.35
CA ASN A 168 -9.73 12.63 14.63
C ASN A 168 -8.60 13.58 15.08
N ARG A 169 -7.53 13.62 14.30
CA ARG A 169 -6.52 14.65 14.30
C ARG A 169 -5.96 14.79 12.90
N ASP A 170 -6.31 15.85 12.21
CA ASP A 170 -5.91 16.10 10.82
C ASP A 170 -4.39 16.09 10.65
N GLU A 171 -3.63 16.58 11.63
CA GLU A 171 -2.18 16.57 11.65
C GLU A 171 -1.53 15.17 11.74
N LEU A 172 -2.30 14.15 12.10
CA LEU A 172 -1.86 12.75 12.20
C LEU A 172 -2.28 11.89 11.02
N VAL A 173 -3.02 12.45 10.08
CA VAL A 173 -3.35 11.81 8.80
C VAL A 173 -2.13 11.89 7.89
N ILE A 174 -1.71 10.74 7.34
CA ILE A 174 -0.49 10.64 6.56
C ILE A 174 -0.85 10.35 5.11
N PRO A 175 -0.57 11.26 4.15
CA PRO A 175 -0.80 11.00 2.74
C PRO A 175 0.15 9.90 2.23
N ILE A 176 -0.37 9.03 1.38
CA ILE A 176 0.39 7.98 0.69
C ILE A 176 0.06 8.00 -0.79
N GLN A 177 1.04 7.67 -1.60
CA GLN A 177 0.90 7.59 -3.05
C GLN A 177 1.44 6.25 -3.54
N ALA A 178 0.72 5.64 -4.46
CA ALA A 178 1.09 4.38 -5.08
C ALA A 178 1.43 4.57 -6.55
N TYR A 179 2.45 3.86 -6.99
CA TYR A 179 3.00 3.95 -8.32
C TYR A 179 3.20 2.57 -8.95
N ALA A 180 3.18 2.53 -10.26
CA ALA A 180 3.81 1.50 -11.05
C ALA A 180 5.16 2.02 -11.54
N TYR A 181 6.19 1.19 -11.46
CA TYR A 181 7.53 1.50 -11.94
C TYR A 181 8.00 0.45 -12.94
N ARG A 182 8.78 0.85 -13.92
CA ARG A 182 9.48 -0.02 -14.87
C ARG A 182 10.87 0.50 -15.17
N MET A 183 11.69 -0.32 -15.82
CA MET A 183 12.91 0.21 -16.45
C MET A 183 12.56 1.07 -17.66
N ASN A 184 13.25 2.20 -17.83
CA ASN A 184 13.16 3.03 -19.03
C ASN A 184 13.96 2.39 -20.18
N THR A 185 13.61 1.16 -20.51
CA THR A 185 14.17 0.38 -21.62
C THR A 185 13.03 -0.29 -22.35
N ARG A 186 13.28 -0.67 -23.61
CA ARG A 186 12.27 -1.36 -24.39
C ARG A 186 11.98 -2.73 -23.79
N MET A 187 10.73 -2.95 -23.42
CA MET A 187 10.21 -4.22 -22.94
C MET A 187 9.69 -5.11 -24.07
N ASN A 188 9.23 -6.31 -23.73
CA ASN A 188 8.50 -7.14 -24.67
C ASN A 188 7.17 -6.48 -25.10
N PRO A 189 6.59 -6.83 -26.27
CA PRO A 189 5.40 -6.15 -26.78
C PRO A 189 4.18 -6.21 -25.88
N VAL A 190 4.05 -7.26 -25.05
CA VAL A 190 2.95 -7.42 -24.09
C VAL A 190 3.08 -6.43 -22.94
N ALA A 191 4.28 -6.31 -22.37
CA ALA A 191 4.57 -5.38 -21.30
C ALA A 191 4.47 -3.91 -21.76
N GLU A 192 4.90 -3.59 -23.00
CA GLU A 192 4.72 -2.25 -23.60
C GLU A 192 3.24 -1.91 -23.79
N ARG A 193 2.45 -2.87 -24.26
CA ARG A 193 1.00 -2.68 -24.39
C ARG A 193 0.36 -2.45 -23.03
N PHE A 194 0.70 -3.29 -22.04
CA PHE A 194 0.22 -3.15 -20.66
C PHE A 194 0.55 -1.76 -20.08
N TRP A 195 1.80 -1.31 -20.22
CA TRP A 195 2.23 -0.01 -19.71
C TRP A 195 1.48 1.16 -20.35
N ARG A 196 1.20 1.08 -21.63
CA ARG A 196 0.39 2.09 -22.33
C ARG A 196 -1.04 2.11 -21.82
N GLU A 197 -1.69 0.95 -21.71
CA GLU A 197 -3.06 0.85 -21.17
C GLU A 197 -3.14 1.34 -19.74
N LEU A 198 -2.13 1.03 -18.90
CA LEU A 198 -2.06 1.51 -17.52
C LEU A 198 -1.95 3.04 -17.45
N ARG A 199 -1.18 3.66 -18.36
CA ARG A 199 -1.07 5.12 -18.44
C ARG A 199 -2.39 5.79 -18.88
N GLU A 200 -3.15 5.14 -19.74
CA GLU A 200 -4.49 5.63 -20.12
C GLU A 200 -5.47 5.57 -18.95
N LEU A 201 -5.35 4.58 -18.06
CA LEU A 201 -6.16 4.49 -16.84
C LEU A 201 -5.82 5.60 -15.82
N GLU A 202 -4.57 6.03 -15.70
CA GLU A 202 -4.19 7.17 -14.84
C GLU A 202 -4.96 8.44 -15.22
N ILE A 203 -5.12 8.71 -16.51
CA ILE A 203 -5.84 9.89 -17.04
C ILE A 203 -7.34 9.84 -16.67
N VAL A 204 -7.91 8.66 -16.49
CA VAL A 204 -9.33 8.47 -16.16
C VAL A 204 -9.58 8.52 -14.65
N LEU A 205 -8.56 8.24 -13.84
CA LEU A 205 -8.66 8.15 -12.37
C LEU A 205 -8.17 9.43 -11.65
N SER A 206 -7.56 10.36 -12.38
CA SER A 206 -7.14 11.69 -11.91
C SER A 206 -8.23 12.74 -12.13
#